data_57b7fd11590b740be3ce88806237fb1c
#
_entry.id   57b7fd11590b740be3ce88806237fb1c
#
_cell.length_a   1.000
_cell.length_b   1.000
_cell.length_c   1.000
_cell.angle_alpha   90.00
_cell.angle_beta   90.00
_cell.angle_gamma   90.00
#
_symmetry.space_group_name_H-M   'P 1'
#
loop_
_entity.id
_entity.type
_entity.pdbx_description
1 polymer ?
#
loop_
_entity_poly.entity_id
_entity_poly.type
_entity_poly.pdbx_seq_one_letter_code
_entity_poly.pdbx_strand_id
1 'polypeptide(L)'
;MKIYIVHENPYNAGNPYIYTLMDSISQMHPDIEWGWGNESFWDDAIFSYDIVHFQWPQAFMASDHNVHSMQELRDRIYKLKAKGILIFATCHDLEPHYEQCTKYAKAFEIVYGLSDTIIHLGEFSKILFERKYSNCRHVIIPHHIYDTVYKTFHSREESVTKLKLARSKTYILCLGMFRSDDERKLVIECSKKLKGKGIVFLAPAFMEVLKRPHIKFLPTFSRIKQLYYKWRYKILCLGKTWTPVSDEEIPFYYAISSLVFIHRLKILNSGNAILPMLFNKMIVGPDTGNVGPLLKKWNYPTFDINNASSAVAAIEQGLNLVESQKGINKLDLQKKEYSTSIISDKLYNLYAEAKKND
;
A
#
# COMPACT_ATOMS: atom_id res chain seq x y z
N MET A 1 11.45 14.84 -21.84
CA MET A 1 11.32 13.38 -21.72
C MET A 1 9.85 13.04 -21.55
N LYS A 2 9.35 12.08 -22.36
CA LYS A 2 7.93 11.67 -22.38
C LYS A 2 7.76 10.31 -21.71
N ILE A 3 6.95 10.23 -20.67
CA ILE A 3 6.73 9.00 -19.89
C ILE A 3 5.25 8.66 -19.90
N TYR A 4 4.92 7.42 -20.27
CA TYR A 4 3.57 6.90 -20.22
C TYR A 4 3.38 5.95 -19.05
N ILE A 5 2.42 6.24 -18.17
CA ILE A 5 2.05 5.40 -17.04
C ILE A 5 0.87 4.51 -17.43
N VAL A 6 1.07 3.20 -17.46
CA VAL A 6 0.01 2.22 -17.72
C VAL A 6 -0.84 2.05 -16.46
N HIS A 7 -1.80 2.94 -16.32
CA HIS A 7 -2.76 3.02 -15.22
C HIS A 7 -3.94 3.90 -15.65
N GLU A 8 -5.11 3.69 -15.06
CA GLU A 8 -6.21 4.67 -15.17
C GLU A 8 -5.75 6.06 -14.72
N ASN A 9 -6.61 7.06 -14.88
CA ASN A 9 -6.21 8.40 -14.46
C ASN A 9 -5.69 8.40 -13.00
N PRO A 10 -4.39 8.65 -12.77
CA PRO A 10 -3.79 8.57 -11.44
C PRO A 10 -4.41 9.55 -10.44
N TYR A 11 -4.94 10.68 -10.92
CA TYR A 11 -5.56 11.72 -10.09
C TYR A 11 -6.97 11.34 -9.60
N ASN A 12 -7.61 10.36 -10.24
CA ASN A 12 -8.91 9.82 -9.84
C ASN A 12 -8.79 8.48 -9.11
N ALA A 13 -7.57 7.94 -9.02
CA ALA A 13 -7.31 6.70 -8.30
C ALA A 13 -7.42 6.92 -6.78
N GLY A 14 -8.03 5.99 -6.07
CA GLY A 14 -8.12 6.03 -4.61
C GLY A 14 -6.78 5.81 -3.88
N ASN A 15 -5.67 5.65 -4.61
CA ASN A 15 -4.31 5.51 -4.07
C ASN A 15 -3.43 6.65 -4.58
N PRO A 16 -2.93 7.53 -3.71
CA PRO A 16 -2.14 8.69 -4.11
C PRO A 16 -0.73 8.38 -4.58
N TYR A 17 -0.29 7.13 -4.58
CA TYR A 17 1.09 6.72 -4.86
C TYR A 17 1.64 7.28 -6.17
N ILE A 18 0.90 7.14 -7.28
CA ILE A 18 1.40 7.50 -8.61
C ILE A 18 1.40 9.02 -8.79
N TYR A 19 0.25 9.67 -8.59
CA TYR A 19 0.14 11.11 -8.88
C TYR A 19 1.07 11.95 -8.02
N THR A 20 1.32 11.55 -6.77
CA THR A 20 2.26 12.27 -5.90
C THR A 20 3.69 12.22 -6.39
N LEU A 21 4.11 11.09 -6.98
CA LEU A 21 5.42 10.98 -7.63
C LEU A 21 5.47 11.82 -8.90
N MET A 22 4.44 11.74 -9.75
CA MET A 22 4.34 12.54 -10.98
C MET A 22 4.41 14.04 -10.68
N ASP A 23 3.61 14.53 -9.74
CA ASP A 23 3.58 15.94 -9.35
C ASP A 23 4.93 16.40 -8.79
N SER A 24 5.53 15.61 -7.92
CA SER A 24 6.83 15.92 -7.33
C SER A 24 7.93 15.96 -8.40
N ILE A 25 7.93 15.03 -9.34
CA ILE A 25 8.88 15.04 -10.46
C ILE A 25 8.63 16.25 -11.36
N SER A 26 7.38 16.56 -11.70
CA SER A 26 7.04 17.72 -12.55
C SER A 26 7.42 19.06 -11.92
N GLN A 27 7.36 19.17 -10.59
CA GLN A 27 7.85 20.37 -9.88
C GLN A 27 9.36 20.55 -9.97
N MET A 28 10.12 19.45 -9.94
CA MET A 28 11.58 19.49 -10.03
C MET A 28 12.09 19.55 -11.49
N HIS A 29 11.35 18.96 -12.41
CA HIS A 29 11.70 18.77 -13.82
C HIS A 29 10.49 19.08 -14.73
N PRO A 30 10.18 20.38 -14.97
CA PRO A 30 9.00 20.81 -15.70
C PRO A 30 8.99 20.46 -17.20
N ASP A 31 10.10 19.98 -17.74
CA ASP A 31 10.26 19.50 -19.12
C ASP A 31 9.77 18.05 -19.32
N ILE A 32 9.29 17.38 -18.27
CA ILE A 32 8.68 16.06 -18.40
C ILE A 32 7.23 16.17 -18.89
N GLU A 33 6.91 15.33 -19.88
CA GLU A 33 5.55 15.14 -20.35
C GLU A 33 5.03 13.78 -19.87
N TRP A 34 3.88 13.79 -19.21
CA TRP A 34 3.20 12.58 -18.73
C TRP A 34 2.02 12.20 -19.60
N GLY A 35 1.90 10.92 -19.92
CA GLY A 35 0.69 10.29 -20.41
C GLY A 35 0.23 9.18 -19.49
N TRP A 36 -1.03 8.84 -19.54
CA TRP A 36 -1.59 7.71 -18.78
C TRP A 36 -2.87 7.19 -19.44
N GLY A 37 -3.26 6.00 -19.05
CA GLY A 37 -4.49 5.36 -19.48
C GLY A 37 -4.31 3.86 -19.70
N ASN A 38 -5.36 3.11 -19.44
CA ASN A 38 -5.39 1.69 -19.78
C ASN A 38 -5.79 1.48 -21.24
N GLU A 39 -6.78 2.22 -21.73
CA GLU A 39 -7.26 2.13 -23.11
C GLU A 39 -6.28 2.77 -24.10
N SER A 40 -5.82 3.98 -23.81
CA SER A 40 -4.89 4.71 -24.68
C SER A 40 -3.49 4.09 -24.75
N PHE A 41 -3.17 3.10 -23.92
CA PHE A 41 -2.00 2.22 -24.12
C PHE A 41 -2.05 1.50 -25.48
N TRP A 42 -3.24 1.23 -25.99
CA TRP A 42 -3.42 0.52 -27.26
C TRP A 42 -3.41 1.43 -28.48
N ASP A 43 -3.47 2.75 -28.29
CA ASP A 43 -3.43 3.75 -29.35
C ASP A 43 -2.00 3.94 -29.88
N ASP A 44 -1.87 4.29 -31.16
CA ASP A 44 -0.55 4.51 -31.76
C ASP A 44 0.17 5.75 -31.23
N ALA A 45 -0.54 6.67 -30.57
CA ALA A 45 0.05 7.81 -29.87
C ALA A 45 1.11 7.40 -28.84
N ILE A 46 1.03 6.19 -28.28
CA ILE A 46 2.01 5.67 -27.30
C ILE A 46 3.42 5.58 -27.91
N PHE A 47 3.55 5.42 -29.23
CA PHE A 47 4.86 5.36 -29.89
C PHE A 47 5.62 6.70 -29.90
N SER A 48 5.03 7.77 -29.38
CA SER A 48 5.69 9.07 -29.21
C SER A 48 6.37 9.23 -27.84
N TYR A 49 6.24 8.23 -26.95
CA TYR A 49 6.85 8.25 -25.61
C TYR A 49 8.25 7.62 -25.62
N ASP A 50 9.08 8.07 -24.67
CA ASP A 50 10.42 7.52 -24.46
C ASP A 50 10.35 6.27 -23.55
N ILE A 51 9.45 6.29 -22.57
CA ILE A 51 9.30 5.25 -21.54
C ILE A 51 7.83 4.90 -21.37
N VAL A 52 7.54 3.60 -21.28
CA VAL A 52 6.24 3.06 -20.86
C VAL A 52 6.43 2.33 -19.53
N HIS A 53 5.74 2.80 -18.48
CA HIS A 53 5.89 2.31 -17.12
C HIS A 53 4.61 1.64 -16.58
N PHE A 54 4.67 0.33 -16.38
CA PHE A 54 3.59 -0.47 -15.82
C PHE A 54 3.60 -0.41 -14.28
N GLN A 55 2.40 -0.24 -13.70
CA GLN A 55 2.22 -0.23 -12.25
C GLN A 55 1.60 -1.53 -11.73
N TRP A 56 0.36 -1.83 -12.07
CA TRP A 56 -0.36 -3.06 -11.67
C TRP A 56 -0.84 -3.81 -12.91
N PRO A 57 -0.07 -4.79 -13.42
CA PRO A 57 -0.42 -5.52 -14.63
C PRO A 57 -1.82 -6.16 -14.60
N GLN A 58 -2.26 -6.65 -13.43
CA GLN A 58 -3.59 -7.23 -13.28
C GLN A 58 -4.70 -6.18 -13.43
N ALA A 59 -4.53 -5.00 -12.88
CA ALA A 59 -5.54 -3.94 -12.94
C ALA A 59 -5.74 -3.45 -14.37
N PHE A 60 -4.64 -3.27 -15.08
CA PHE A 60 -4.65 -2.92 -16.50
C PHE A 60 -5.42 -3.95 -17.35
N MET A 61 -5.12 -5.24 -17.19
CA MET A 61 -5.78 -6.31 -17.98
C MET A 61 -7.18 -6.67 -17.49
N ALA A 62 -7.54 -6.31 -16.25
CA ALA A 62 -8.86 -6.55 -15.64
C ALA A 62 -9.83 -5.37 -15.81
N SER A 63 -9.44 -4.30 -16.47
CA SER A 63 -10.33 -3.19 -16.80
C SER A 63 -11.57 -3.70 -17.55
N ASP A 64 -12.75 -3.22 -17.18
CA ASP A 64 -14.03 -3.62 -17.79
C ASP A 64 -14.08 -3.32 -19.31
N HIS A 65 -13.22 -2.42 -19.76
CA HIS A 65 -13.11 -2.00 -21.17
C HIS A 65 -11.98 -2.73 -21.91
N ASN A 66 -11.18 -3.57 -21.24
CA ASN A 66 -10.11 -4.30 -21.89
C ASN A 66 -10.68 -5.46 -22.71
N VAL A 67 -10.50 -5.38 -24.03
CA VAL A 67 -10.88 -6.41 -25.01
C VAL A 67 -9.68 -7.21 -25.51
N HIS A 68 -8.47 -6.86 -25.10
CA HIS A 68 -7.23 -7.41 -25.62
C HIS A 68 -6.77 -8.67 -24.88
N SER A 69 -6.18 -9.57 -25.64
CA SER A 69 -5.62 -10.85 -25.16
C SER A 69 -4.21 -10.68 -24.59
N MET A 70 -3.74 -11.70 -23.87
CA MET A 70 -2.35 -11.77 -23.39
C MET A 70 -1.33 -11.81 -24.53
N GLN A 71 -1.70 -12.37 -25.70
CA GLN A 71 -0.82 -12.38 -26.85
C GLN A 71 -0.67 -10.97 -27.43
N GLU A 72 -1.78 -10.23 -27.57
CA GLU A 72 -1.74 -8.83 -28.04
C GLU A 72 -0.93 -7.95 -27.10
N LEU A 73 -1.01 -8.15 -25.77
CA LEU A 73 -0.17 -7.45 -24.81
C LEU A 73 1.33 -7.73 -25.08
N ARG A 74 1.69 -8.99 -25.28
CA ARG A 74 3.06 -9.39 -25.61
C ARG A 74 3.54 -8.74 -26.89
N ASP A 75 2.74 -8.82 -27.94
CA ASP A 75 3.07 -8.27 -29.25
C ASP A 75 3.18 -6.74 -29.21
N ARG A 76 2.32 -6.08 -28.42
CA ARG A 76 2.37 -4.63 -28.21
C ARG A 76 3.67 -4.21 -27.54
N ILE A 77 4.10 -4.91 -26.48
CA ILE A 77 5.36 -4.62 -25.80
C ILE A 77 6.55 -4.84 -26.75
N TYR A 78 6.55 -5.90 -27.57
CA TYR A 78 7.61 -6.08 -28.58
C TYR A 78 7.64 -4.96 -29.61
N LYS A 79 6.48 -4.47 -30.07
CA LYS A 79 6.41 -3.33 -30.99
C LYS A 79 6.96 -2.04 -30.36
N LEU A 80 6.68 -1.79 -29.07
CA LEU A 80 7.24 -0.66 -28.34
C LEU A 80 8.76 -0.75 -28.27
N LYS A 81 9.30 -1.90 -27.86
CA LYS A 81 10.75 -2.14 -27.78
C LYS A 81 11.43 -2.02 -29.16
N ALA A 82 10.81 -2.51 -30.22
CA ALA A 82 11.34 -2.39 -31.59
C ALA A 82 11.43 -0.93 -32.08
N LYS A 83 10.76 0.00 -31.40
CA LYS A 83 10.85 1.45 -31.66
C LYS A 83 11.76 2.20 -30.68
N GLY A 84 12.55 1.49 -29.86
CA GLY A 84 13.43 2.08 -28.86
C GLY A 84 12.70 2.60 -27.62
N ILE A 85 11.45 2.19 -27.36
CA ILE A 85 10.71 2.62 -26.19
C ILE A 85 11.05 1.69 -25.02
N LEU A 86 11.56 2.27 -23.94
CA LEU A 86 11.96 1.53 -22.75
C LEU A 86 10.75 1.09 -21.94
N ILE A 87 10.77 -0.15 -21.47
CA ILE A 87 9.70 -0.75 -20.68
C ILE A 87 10.12 -0.84 -19.20
N PHE A 88 9.41 -0.12 -18.36
CA PHE A 88 9.57 -0.14 -16.91
C PHE A 88 8.40 -0.83 -16.24
N ALA A 89 8.63 -1.48 -15.10
CA ALA A 89 7.58 -2.00 -14.26
C ALA A 89 7.89 -1.79 -12.78
N THR A 90 6.91 -1.35 -11.99
CA THR A 90 7.02 -1.35 -10.51
C THR A 90 6.43 -2.64 -9.96
N CYS A 91 7.22 -3.37 -9.19
CA CYS A 91 6.79 -4.59 -8.50
C CYS A 91 6.00 -4.26 -7.24
N HIS A 92 4.71 -3.97 -7.39
CA HIS A 92 3.80 -3.79 -6.26
C HIS A 92 3.41 -5.11 -5.63
N ASP A 93 3.23 -6.16 -6.45
CA ASP A 93 2.77 -7.47 -6.06
C ASP A 93 3.53 -8.55 -6.84
N LEU A 94 3.65 -9.75 -6.26
CA LEU A 94 4.25 -10.91 -6.94
C LEU A 94 3.26 -11.60 -7.87
N GLU A 95 1.99 -11.55 -7.50
CA GLU A 95 0.86 -12.22 -8.15
C GLU A 95 -0.44 -11.46 -7.87
N PRO A 96 -1.52 -11.71 -8.61
CA PRO A 96 -2.81 -11.07 -8.37
C PRO A 96 -3.33 -11.32 -6.94
N HIS A 97 -3.86 -10.27 -6.30
CA HIS A 97 -4.33 -10.32 -4.92
C HIS A 97 -5.59 -11.16 -4.69
N TYR A 98 -6.40 -11.37 -5.71
CA TYR A 98 -7.69 -12.04 -5.61
C TYR A 98 -7.73 -13.26 -6.53
N GLU A 99 -8.33 -14.34 -6.07
CA GLU A 99 -8.53 -15.56 -6.89
C GLU A 99 -9.22 -15.26 -8.23
N GLN A 100 -10.12 -14.29 -8.24
CA GLN A 100 -10.80 -13.84 -9.46
C GLN A 100 -9.83 -13.24 -10.51
N CYS A 101 -8.66 -12.80 -10.07
CA CYS A 101 -7.64 -12.22 -10.94
C CYS A 101 -6.54 -13.21 -11.35
N THR A 102 -6.60 -14.46 -10.94
CA THR A 102 -5.58 -15.49 -11.28
C THR A 102 -5.45 -15.69 -12.80
N LYS A 103 -6.55 -15.53 -13.55
CA LYS A 103 -6.52 -15.54 -15.03
C LYS A 103 -5.57 -14.49 -15.61
N TYR A 104 -5.25 -13.43 -14.87
CA TYR A 104 -4.33 -12.38 -15.28
C TYR A 104 -2.89 -12.59 -14.75
N ALA A 105 -2.60 -13.70 -14.09
CA ALA A 105 -1.23 -14.03 -13.63
C ALA A 105 -0.23 -13.99 -14.79
N LYS A 106 -0.67 -14.38 -15.99
CA LYS A 106 0.14 -14.31 -17.20
C LYS A 106 0.52 -12.88 -17.60
N ALA A 107 -0.29 -11.86 -17.26
CA ALA A 107 0.08 -10.47 -17.47
C ALA A 107 1.32 -10.07 -16.67
N PHE A 108 1.46 -10.56 -15.44
CA PHE A 108 2.67 -10.36 -14.63
C PHE A 108 3.90 -10.95 -15.30
N GLU A 109 3.79 -12.19 -15.78
CA GLU A 109 4.90 -12.87 -16.48
C GLU A 109 5.31 -12.14 -17.75
N ILE A 110 4.35 -11.65 -18.52
CA ILE A 110 4.61 -10.91 -19.76
C ILE A 110 5.27 -9.57 -19.43
N VAL A 111 4.67 -8.77 -18.56
CA VAL A 111 5.16 -7.43 -18.24
C VAL A 111 6.54 -7.49 -17.60
N TYR A 112 6.72 -8.30 -16.54
CA TYR A 112 8.03 -8.40 -15.87
C TYR A 112 9.08 -9.09 -16.75
N GLY A 113 8.69 -10.09 -17.54
CA GLY A 113 9.61 -10.81 -18.42
C GLY A 113 10.09 -10.01 -19.62
N LEU A 114 9.37 -8.95 -20.02
CA LEU A 114 9.72 -8.08 -21.14
C LEU A 114 10.18 -6.68 -20.72
N SER A 115 10.18 -6.38 -19.43
CA SER A 115 10.67 -5.09 -18.92
C SER A 115 12.18 -4.95 -19.10
N ASP A 116 12.63 -3.75 -19.39
CA ASP A 116 14.06 -3.38 -19.40
C ASP A 116 14.52 -3.07 -17.96
N THR A 117 13.63 -2.52 -17.16
CA THR A 117 13.90 -2.22 -15.74
C THR A 117 12.69 -2.60 -14.88
N ILE A 118 12.95 -3.33 -13.79
CA ILE A 118 11.97 -3.60 -12.74
C ILE A 118 12.36 -2.82 -11.47
N ILE A 119 11.45 -1.98 -11.00
CA ILE A 119 11.56 -1.22 -9.77
C ILE A 119 10.95 -2.01 -8.63
N HIS A 120 11.74 -2.26 -7.60
CA HIS A 120 11.33 -2.95 -6.38
C HIS A 120 11.15 -1.96 -5.23
N LEU A 121 10.12 -2.16 -4.41
CA LEU A 121 9.88 -1.35 -3.22
C LEU A 121 10.70 -1.83 -1.99
N GLY A 122 11.44 -2.93 -2.15
CA GLY A 122 12.31 -3.49 -1.13
C GLY A 122 13.13 -4.67 -1.60
N GLU A 123 14.07 -5.10 -0.77
CA GLU A 123 15.09 -6.10 -1.11
C GLU A 123 14.51 -7.50 -1.36
N PHE A 124 13.47 -7.90 -0.60
CA PHE A 124 12.87 -9.23 -0.74
C PHE A 124 12.40 -9.50 -2.18
N SER A 125 11.63 -8.57 -2.76
CA SER A 125 11.15 -8.73 -4.14
C SER A 125 12.28 -8.65 -5.16
N LYS A 126 13.30 -7.82 -4.92
CA LYS A 126 14.46 -7.73 -5.80
C LYS A 126 15.19 -9.07 -5.90
N ILE A 127 15.60 -9.65 -4.77
CA ILE A 127 16.30 -10.95 -4.72
C ILE A 127 15.49 -12.06 -5.41
N LEU A 128 14.16 -12.07 -5.20
CA LEU A 128 13.28 -13.05 -5.80
C LEU A 128 13.22 -12.90 -7.33
N PHE A 129 13.11 -11.66 -7.80
CA PHE A 129 12.90 -11.36 -9.23
C PHE A 129 14.19 -11.43 -10.04
N GLU A 130 15.35 -11.07 -9.48
CA GLU A 130 16.66 -11.23 -10.13
C GLU A 130 16.93 -12.69 -10.55
N ARG A 131 16.40 -13.64 -9.77
CA ARG A 131 16.49 -15.06 -10.13
C ARG A 131 15.51 -15.46 -11.22
N LYS A 132 14.33 -14.83 -11.28
CA LYS A 132 13.26 -15.20 -12.21
C LYS A 132 13.34 -14.44 -13.54
N TYR A 133 13.79 -13.19 -13.51
CA TYR A 133 13.82 -12.27 -14.65
C TYR A 133 15.23 -11.66 -14.80
N SER A 134 16.22 -12.50 -15.09
CA SER A 134 17.65 -12.12 -15.11
C SER A 134 18.06 -11.19 -16.26
N ASN A 135 17.22 -11.00 -17.27
CA ASN A 135 17.55 -10.26 -18.49
C ASN A 135 17.13 -8.76 -18.42
N CYS A 136 16.88 -8.23 -17.24
CA CYS A 136 16.52 -6.83 -17.05
C CYS A 136 17.24 -6.23 -15.84
N ARG A 137 17.27 -4.90 -15.78
CA ARG A 137 17.83 -4.19 -14.62
C ARG A 137 16.87 -4.25 -13.44
N HIS A 138 17.38 -4.54 -12.24
CA HIS A 138 16.62 -4.54 -10.98
C HIS A 138 17.10 -3.41 -10.07
N VAL A 139 16.21 -2.49 -9.71
CA VAL A 139 16.53 -1.33 -8.88
C VAL A 139 15.57 -1.23 -7.69
N ILE A 140 16.07 -0.83 -6.53
CA ILE A 140 15.23 -0.55 -5.37
C ILE A 140 14.94 0.95 -5.31
N ILE A 141 13.67 1.32 -5.44
CA ILE A 141 13.14 2.63 -5.12
C ILE A 141 12.03 2.42 -4.09
N PRO A 142 12.27 2.73 -2.80
CA PRO A 142 11.30 2.48 -1.75
C PRO A 142 10.00 3.26 -1.94
N HIS A 143 8.97 2.84 -1.24
CA HIS A 143 7.72 3.58 -1.17
C HIS A 143 7.91 4.91 -0.42
N HIS A 144 7.34 6.01 -0.90
CA HIS A 144 7.38 7.31 -0.21
C HIS A 144 6.36 7.37 0.94
N ILE A 145 6.56 8.31 1.88
CA ILE A 145 5.75 8.45 3.11
C ILE A 145 4.50 9.32 2.96
N TYR A 146 4.13 9.72 1.76
CA TYR A 146 2.94 10.57 1.47
C TYR A 146 2.95 11.96 2.15
N ASP A 147 4.11 12.52 2.42
CA ASP A 147 4.29 13.81 3.09
C ASP A 147 3.76 15.01 2.30
N THR A 148 3.50 14.84 1.00
CA THR A 148 2.84 15.83 0.16
C THR A 148 1.32 15.76 0.22
N VAL A 149 0.75 14.62 0.63
CA VAL A 149 -0.71 14.39 0.74
C VAL A 149 -1.20 14.77 2.13
N TYR A 150 -0.58 14.21 3.16
CA TYR A 150 -1.02 14.40 4.55
C TYR A 150 -0.18 15.48 5.23
N LYS A 151 -0.65 16.73 5.15
CA LYS A 151 0.02 17.91 5.72
C LYS A 151 -0.54 18.33 7.06
N THR A 152 -1.72 17.85 7.43
CA THR A 152 -2.41 18.22 8.68
C THR A 152 -2.19 17.14 9.74
N PHE A 153 -1.74 17.58 10.91
CA PHE A 153 -1.57 16.73 12.09
C PHE A 153 -2.51 17.22 13.18
N HIS A 154 -3.19 16.27 13.81
CA HIS A 154 -4.16 16.54 14.88
C HIS A 154 -3.62 16.11 16.25
N SER A 155 -4.11 16.76 17.29
CA SER A 155 -3.89 16.31 18.66
C SER A 155 -4.74 15.07 18.97
N ARG A 156 -4.35 14.36 20.04
CA ARG A 156 -5.15 13.25 20.56
C ARG A 156 -6.53 13.73 21.01
N GLU A 157 -6.63 14.91 21.60
CA GLU A 157 -7.86 15.52 22.14
C GLU A 157 -8.85 15.83 21.01
N GLU A 158 -8.40 16.45 19.94
CA GLU A 158 -9.21 16.70 18.74
C GLU A 158 -9.75 15.39 18.17
N SER A 159 -8.88 14.38 18.09
CA SER A 159 -9.24 13.07 17.54
C SER A 159 -10.23 12.31 18.41
N VAL A 160 -10.11 12.40 19.74
CA VAL A 160 -11.08 11.86 20.70
C VAL A 160 -12.46 12.46 20.45
N THR A 161 -12.52 13.78 20.29
CA THR A 161 -13.76 14.52 20.05
C THR A 161 -14.35 14.18 18.68
N LYS A 162 -13.53 14.24 17.62
CA LYS A 162 -13.96 13.97 16.24
C LYS A 162 -14.50 12.54 16.06
N LEU A 163 -13.78 11.56 16.61
CA LEU A 163 -14.12 10.15 16.49
C LEU A 163 -15.06 9.64 17.60
N LYS A 164 -15.44 10.51 18.55
CA LYS A 164 -16.31 10.19 19.71
C LYS A 164 -15.79 8.99 20.53
N LEU A 165 -14.50 9.03 20.85
CA LEU A 165 -13.80 7.94 21.55
C LEU A 165 -13.50 8.29 23.02
N ALA A 166 -13.17 7.28 23.85
CA ALA A 166 -12.83 7.47 25.25
C ALA A 166 -11.35 7.87 25.42
N ARG A 167 -11.05 8.93 26.16
CA ARG A 167 -9.67 9.40 26.44
C ARG A 167 -8.80 8.37 27.17
N SER A 168 -9.40 7.58 28.05
CA SER A 168 -8.71 6.64 28.95
C SER A 168 -8.31 5.31 28.31
N LYS A 169 -8.51 5.14 27.00
CA LYS A 169 -8.20 3.89 26.28
C LYS A 169 -6.92 3.99 25.46
N THR A 170 -6.21 2.86 25.39
CA THR A 170 -5.09 2.66 24.46
C THR A 170 -5.64 2.12 23.16
N TYR A 171 -5.41 2.82 22.07
CA TYR A 171 -5.94 2.44 20.76
C TYR A 171 -4.85 1.83 19.88
N ILE A 172 -5.13 0.65 19.31
CA ILE A 172 -4.33 -0.02 18.28
C ILE A 172 -5.05 0.11 16.96
N LEU A 173 -4.43 0.75 15.99
CA LEU A 173 -5.03 0.99 14.68
C LEU A 173 -4.73 -0.17 13.72
N CYS A 174 -5.78 -0.76 13.17
CA CYS A 174 -5.77 -1.71 12.04
C CYS A 174 -6.37 -1.00 10.83
N LEU A 175 -5.57 -0.17 10.14
CA LEU A 175 -6.03 0.56 8.96
C LEU A 175 -5.94 -0.32 7.72
N GLY A 176 -6.83 -0.08 6.76
CA GLY A 176 -6.92 -0.81 5.49
C GLY A 176 -7.91 -1.97 5.50
N MET A 177 -8.14 -2.50 4.31
CA MET A 177 -9.14 -3.56 4.09
C MET A 177 -8.70 -4.89 4.68
N PHE A 178 -9.64 -5.67 5.23
CA PHE A 178 -9.43 -7.06 5.59
C PHE A 178 -9.73 -7.95 4.37
N ARG A 179 -8.73 -8.65 3.87
CA ARG A 179 -8.84 -9.46 2.65
C ARG A 179 -9.24 -10.91 2.91
N SER A 180 -9.00 -11.42 4.13
CA SER A 180 -9.31 -12.79 4.50
C SER A 180 -9.93 -12.90 5.89
N ASP A 181 -10.56 -14.04 6.16
CA ASP A 181 -11.07 -14.36 7.50
C ASP A 181 -9.94 -14.63 8.50
N ASP A 182 -8.79 -15.08 8.04
CA ASP A 182 -7.64 -15.33 8.93
C ASP A 182 -7.04 -14.03 9.46
N GLU A 183 -7.05 -12.95 8.67
CA GLU A 183 -6.71 -11.60 9.15
C GLU A 183 -7.68 -11.12 10.24
N ARG A 184 -8.99 -11.40 10.08
CA ARG A 184 -10.01 -11.09 11.10
C ARG A 184 -9.82 -11.92 12.37
N LYS A 185 -9.57 -13.23 12.21
CA LYS A 185 -9.29 -14.15 13.33
C LYS A 185 -8.08 -13.69 14.11
N LEU A 186 -6.99 -13.30 13.43
CA LEU A 186 -5.79 -12.77 14.07
C LEU A 186 -6.10 -11.58 14.98
N VAL A 187 -6.83 -10.56 14.47
CA VAL A 187 -7.20 -9.39 15.27
C VAL A 187 -8.12 -9.75 16.45
N ILE A 188 -9.05 -10.70 16.24
CA ILE A 188 -9.92 -11.21 17.33
C ILE A 188 -9.09 -11.91 18.41
N GLU A 189 -8.13 -12.73 18.04
CA GLU A 189 -7.27 -13.45 19.00
C GLU A 189 -6.37 -12.49 19.77
N CYS A 190 -5.73 -11.54 19.09
CA CYS A 190 -4.97 -10.48 19.75
C CYS A 190 -5.85 -9.72 20.75
N SER A 191 -7.05 -9.33 20.33
CA SER A 191 -7.99 -8.62 21.19
C SER A 191 -8.43 -9.44 22.42
N LYS A 192 -8.64 -10.75 22.28
CA LYS A 192 -8.97 -11.64 23.43
C LYS A 192 -7.82 -11.72 24.42
N LYS A 193 -6.58 -11.93 23.93
CA LYS A 193 -5.39 -12.09 24.79
C LYS A 193 -4.99 -10.80 25.50
N LEU A 194 -5.25 -9.64 24.88
CA LEU A 194 -4.99 -8.32 25.46
C LEU A 194 -6.17 -7.75 26.25
N LYS A 195 -7.22 -8.55 26.49
CA LYS A 195 -8.40 -8.14 27.24
C LYS A 195 -8.03 -7.77 28.69
N GLY A 196 -8.64 -6.71 29.20
CA GLY A 196 -8.38 -6.22 30.57
C GLY A 196 -7.30 -5.13 30.67
N LYS A 197 -6.45 -4.96 29.66
CA LYS A 197 -5.36 -3.96 29.66
C LYS A 197 -5.81 -2.56 29.19
N GLY A 198 -7.10 -2.28 29.10
CA GLY A 198 -7.60 -0.98 28.59
C GLY A 198 -7.42 -0.78 27.07
N ILE A 199 -6.99 -1.81 26.35
CA ILE A 199 -6.69 -1.78 24.92
C ILE A 199 -7.95 -1.95 24.08
N VAL A 200 -8.05 -1.19 23.00
CA VAL A 200 -9.14 -1.22 22.03
C VAL A 200 -8.55 -1.21 20.62
N PHE A 201 -8.98 -2.13 19.79
CA PHE A 201 -8.59 -2.16 18.38
C PHE A 201 -9.51 -1.25 17.56
N LEU A 202 -8.94 -0.28 16.87
CA LEU A 202 -9.60 0.54 15.86
C LEU A 202 -9.42 -0.12 14.50
N ALA A 203 -10.47 -0.73 13.99
CA ALA A 203 -10.44 -1.45 12.72
C ALA A 203 -11.60 -0.99 11.84
N PRO A 204 -11.51 0.17 11.16
CA PRO A 204 -12.63 0.76 10.41
C PRO A 204 -13.22 -0.20 9.38
N ALA A 205 -12.38 -0.91 8.64
CA ALA A 205 -12.79 -1.84 7.59
C ALA A 205 -12.88 -3.31 8.05
N PHE A 206 -13.00 -3.56 9.36
CA PHE A 206 -13.04 -4.93 9.91
C PHE A 206 -14.23 -5.75 9.40
N MET A 207 -15.37 -5.09 9.22
CA MET A 207 -16.56 -5.71 8.69
C MET A 207 -16.38 -5.96 7.20
N GLU A 208 -16.61 -7.19 6.77
CA GLU A 208 -16.59 -7.54 5.36
C GLU A 208 -17.55 -6.65 4.57
N VAL A 209 -17.08 -6.17 3.42
CA VAL A 209 -17.96 -5.59 2.41
C VAL A 209 -18.80 -6.76 1.88
N LEU A 210 -19.93 -7.04 2.53
CA LEU A 210 -20.91 -7.93 1.97
C LEU A 210 -21.27 -7.37 0.59
N LYS A 211 -20.95 -8.11 -0.48
CA LYS A 211 -21.42 -7.82 -1.84
C LYS A 211 -22.88 -7.42 -1.68
N ARG A 212 -23.23 -6.18 -2.00
CA ARG A 212 -24.54 -5.57 -1.77
C ARG A 212 -25.66 -6.58 -2.03
N PRO A 213 -26.29 -7.18 -1.01
CA PRO A 213 -27.55 -7.85 -1.25
C PRO A 213 -28.58 -6.75 -1.36
N HIS A 214 -29.48 -6.88 -2.31
CA HIS A 214 -30.65 -6.00 -2.51
C HIS A 214 -31.66 -6.06 -1.34
N ILE A 215 -31.21 -6.27 -0.11
CA ILE A 215 -32.06 -6.50 1.05
C ILE A 215 -32.10 -5.23 1.93
N LYS A 216 -33.26 -4.64 2.05
CA LYS A 216 -33.55 -3.40 2.80
C LYS A 216 -33.17 -3.44 4.31
N PHE A 217 -32.95 -4.60 4.92
CA PHE A 217 -32.67 -4.78 6.36
C PHE A 217 -31.19 -4.85 6.75
N LEU A 218 -30.27 -4.79 5.81
CA LEU A 218 -28.84 -4.97 6.03
C LEU A 218 -28.18 -3.95 6.97
N PRO A 219 -28.55 -2.65 6.99
CA PRO A 219 -27.93 -1.67 7.88
C PRO A 219 -28.09 -2.02 9.36
N THR A 220 -29.23 -2.57 9.74
CA THR A 220 -29.55 -2.94 11.13
C THR A 220 -28.73 -4.15 11.59
N PHE A 221 -28.64 -5.18 10.75
CA PHE A 221 -27.86 -6.39 11.04
C PHE A 221 -26.36 -6.08 11.17
N SER A 222 -25.84 -5.23 10.31
CA SER A 222 -24.45 -4.76 10.38
C SER A 222 -24.16 -4.00 11.70
N ARG A 223 -25.07 -3.14 12.16
CA ARG A 223 -24.95 -2.43 13.44
C ARG A 223 -24.94 -3.38 14.63
N ILE A 224 -25.81 -4.38 14.66
CA ILE A 224 -25.83 -5.40 15.71
C ILE A 224 -24.50 -6.15 15.75
N LYS A 225 -23.99 -6.56 14.57
CA LYS A 225 -22.71 -7.24 14.47
C LYS A 225 -21.53 -6.37 14.92
N GLN A 226 -21.52 -5.06 14.61
CA GLN A 226 -20.54 -4.12 15.12
C GLN A 226 -20.59 -3.97 16.65
N LEU A 227 -21.80 -3.86 17.22
CA LEU A 227 -21.99 -3.81 18.66
C LEU A 227 -21.50 -5.10 19.34
N TYR A 228 -21.75 -6.25 18.76
CA TYR A 228 -21.21 -7.52 19.23
C TYR A 228 -19.69 -7.52 19.27
N TYR A 229 -18.99 -7.12 18.19
CA TYR A 229 -17.53 -7.06 18.15
C TYR A 229 -16.98 -6.03 19.15
N LYS A 230 -17.62 -4.88 19.27
CA LYS A 230 -17.26 -3.85 20.26
C LYS A 230 -17.36 -4.40 21.67
N TRP A 231 -18.47 -5.02 22.02
CA TRP A 231 -18.72 -5.51 23.37
C TRP A 231 -17.87 -6.74 23.69
N ARG A 232 -17.85 -7.71 22.79
CA ARG A 232 -17.23 -9.03 23.03
C ARG A 232 -15.70 -8.98 22.90
N TYR A 233 -15.18 -8.24 21.93
CA TYR A 233 -13.77 -8.27 21.54
C TYR A 233 -13.07 -6.90 21.62
N LYS A 234 -13.75 -5.84 22.03
CA LYS A 234 -13.16 -4.48 22.04
C LYS A 234 -12.60 -4.06 20.67
N ILE A 235 -13.26 -4.47 19.59
CA ILE A 235 -12.95 -4.07 18.22
C ILE A 235 -13.96 -3.02 17.80
N LEU A 236 -13.49 -1.82 17.49
CA LEU A 236 -14.31 -0.70 17.02
C LEU A 236 -14.22 -0.59 15.51
N CYS A 237 -15.33 -0.81 14.85
CA CYS A 237 -15.51 -0.56 13.43
C CYS A 237 -16.09 0.85 13.29
N LEU A 238 -15.24 1.86 13.23
CA LEU A 238 -15.65 3.25 13.06
C LEU A 238 -15.84 3.54 11.57
N GLY A 239 -16.88 4.26 11.24
CA GLY A 239 -17.19 4.63 9.86
C GLY A 239 -18.35 3.86 9.26
N LYS A 240 -18.66 4.19 8.02
CA LYS A 240 -19.63 3.45 7.22
C LYS A 240 -19.00 2.13 6.79
N THR A 241 -19.69 1.03 7.03
CA THR A 241 -19.21 -0.34 6.76
C THR A 241 -18.81 -0.64 5.32
N TRP A 242 -19.00 0.30 4.40
CA TRP A 242 -18.85 0.13 2.96
C TRP A 242 -17.87 1.09 2.29
N THR A 243 -17.39 2.09 3.00
CA THR A 243 -16.47 3.09 2.45
C THR A 243 -15.14 3.04 3.17
N PRO A 244 -14.02 3.12 2.44
CA PRO A 244 -12.71 3.37 3.05
C PRO A 244 -12.77 4.62 3.93
N VAL A 245 -11.88 4.71 4.92
CA VAL A 245 -11.64 5.95 5.67
C VAL A 245 -11.19 7.00 4.67
N SER A 246 -11.79 8.18 4.69
CA SER A 246 -11.39 9.26 3.80
C SER A 246 -10.01 9.81 4.17
N ASP A 247 -9.33 10.39 3.19
CA ASP A 247 -7.99 10.96 3.41
C ASP A 247 -8.00 12.05 4.48
N GLU A 248 -9.08 12.82 4.61
CA GLU A 248 -9.24 13.85 5.65
C GLU A 248 -9.42 13.24 7.05
N GLU A 249 -9.93 12.01 7.15
CA GLU A 249 -10.13 11.33 8.44
C GLU A 249 -8.90 10.55 8.90
N ILE A 250 -8.05 10.09 7.98
CA ILE A 250 -6.86 9.29 8.28
C ILE A 250 -5.97 9.92 9.36
N PRO A 251 -5.65 11.23 9.35
CA PRO A 251 -4.83 11.85 10.38
C PRO A 251 -5.40 11.74 11.79
N PHE A 252 -6.73 11.77 11.96
CA PHE A 252 -7.38 11.60 13.27
C PHE A 252 -7.20 10.18 13.82
N TYR A 253 -7.27 9.16 12.95
CA TYR A 253 -7.03 7.76 13.36
C TYR A 253 -5.59 7.55 13.81
N TYR A 254 -4.62 8.14 13.09
CA TYR A 254 -3.23 8.09 13.53
C TYR A 254 -3.02 8.86 14.83
N ALA A 255 -3.55 10.07 14.97
CA ALA A 255 -3.34 10.90 16.16
C ALA A 255 -3.80 10.22 17.44
N ILE A 256 -4.95 9.53 17.44
CA ILE A 256 -5.47 8.84 18.63
C ILE A 256 -4.75 7.52 18.93
N SER A 257 -4.13 6.91 17.94
CA SER A 257 -3.55 5.56 18.07
C SER A 257 -2.20 5.58 18.78
N SER A 258 -1.98 4.62 19.67
CA SER A 258 -0.69 4.40 20.34
C SER A 258 0.27 3.65 19.41
N LEU A 259 -0.25 2.67 18.67
CA LEU A 259 0.50 1.96 17.64
C LEU A 259 -0.41 1.55 16.45
N VAL A 260 0.22 1.22 15.34
CA VAL A 260 -0.41 0.68 14.14
C VAL A 260 -0.08 -0.80 14.03
N PHE A 261 -1.11 -1.64 13.88
CA PHE A 261 -0.97 -3.07 13.68
C PHE A 261 -1.32 -3.45 12.25
N ILE A 262 -0.34 -3.90 11.49
CA ILE A 262 -0.51 -4.40 10.13
C ILE A 262 -1.00 -5.84 10.22
N HIS A 263 -2.29 -6.03 10.05
CA HIS A 263 -2.97 -7.30 10.21
C HIS A 263 -2.91 -8.21 8.97
N ARG A 264 -2.29 -7.74 7.89
CA ARG A 264 -2.14 -8.49 6.62
C ARG A 264 -1.21 -9.68 6.79
N LEU A 265 -1.65 -10.87 6.39
CA LEU A 265 -0.85 -12.10 6.44
C LEU A 265 -0.13 -12.36 5.12
N LYS A 266 -0.81 -12.15 3.99
CA LYS A 266 -0.19 -12.25 2.65
C LYS A 266 0.04 -10.84 2.11
N ILE A 267 1.29 -10.38 2.15
CA ILE A 267 1.66 -9.02 1.78
C ILE A 267 3.09 -8.97 1.24
N LEU A 268 3.27 -8.33 0.09
CA LEU A 268 4.59 -7.96 -0.41
C LEU A 268 4.95 -6.55 0.06
N ASN A 269 4.11 -5.59 -0.28
CA ASN A 269 4.27 -4.18 0.03
C ASN A 269 3.00 -3.63 0.68
N SER A 270 3.13 -2.55 1.44
CA SER A 270 1.97 -1.87 2.02
C SER A 270 2.25 -0.40 2.30
N GLY A 271 1.37 0.47 1.81
CA GLY A 271 1.32 1.86 2.27
C GLY A 271 1.14 1.97 3.78
N ASN A 272 0.45 1.00 4.41
CA ASN A 272 0.29 0.96 5.87
C ASN A 272 1.58 0.58 6.63
N ALA A 273 2.67 0.22 5.95
CA ALA A 273 3.98 0.05 6.57
C ALA A 273 4.82 1.35 6.52
N ILE A 274 4.46 2.27 5.64
CA ILE A 274 5.18 3.53 5.42
C ILE A 274 4.41 4.74 5.97
N LEU A 275 3.12 4.84 5.69
CA LEU A 275 2.31 5.99 6.10
C LEU A 275 2.33 6.27 7.62
N PRO A 276 2.33 5.25 8.52
CA PRO A 276 2.45 5.51 9.96
C PRO A 276 3.76 6.20 10.36
N MET A 277 4.83 6.07 9.56
CA MET A 277 6.10 6.74 9.80
C MET A 277 5.94 8.26 9.73
N LEU A 278 5.14 8.76 8.78
CA LEU A 278 4.82 10.19 8.66
C LEU A 278 4.16 10.75 9.93
N PHE A 279 3.36 9.94 10.60
CA PHE A 279 2.68 10.29 11.85
C PHE A 279 3.49 9.91 13.11
N ASN A 280 4.76 9.54 12.93
CA ASN A 280 5.66 9.12 14.01
C ASN A 280 5.05 8.04 14.93
N LYS A 281 4.41 7.03 14.31
CA LYS A 281 3.74 5.94 15.04
C LYS A 281 4.61 4.71 15.14
N MET A 282 4.50 4.02 16.27
CA MET A 282 5.00 2.66 16.42
C MET A 282 4.24 1.74 15.48
N ILE A 283 4.96 0.88 14.77
CA ILE A 283 4.39 -0.07 13.82
C ILE A 283 4.68 -1.49 14.30
N VAL A 284 3.67 -2.34 14.25
CA VAL A 284 3.80 -3.78 14.47
C VAL A 284 3.24 -4.47 13.23
N GLY A 285 4.00 -5.36 12.62
CA GLY A 285 3.57 -6.00 11.39
C GLY A 285 4.16 -7.38 11.14
N PRO A 286 3.74 -8.07 10.07
CA PRO A 286 4.19 -9.40 9.75
C PRO A 286 5.65 -9.40 9.27
N ASP A 287 6.38 -10.44 9.64
CA ASP A 287 7.74 -10.69 9.15
C ASP A 287 7.69 -11.40 7.78
N THR A 288 7.20 -10.70 6.77
CA THR A 288 7.05 -11.26 5.42
C THR A 288 7.18 -10.18 4.33
N GLY A 289 7.48 -10.61 3.12
CA GLY A 289 7.63 -9.74 1.96
C GLY A 289 8.68 -8.64 2.17
N ASN A 290 8.46 -7.48 1.60
CA ASN A 290 9.28 -6.29 1.84
C ASN A 290 8.95 -5.61 3.18
N VAL A 291 7.81 -5.94 3.79
CA VAL A 291 7.35 -5.33 5.05
C VAL A 291 8.23 -5.76 6.23
N GLY A 292 8.53 -7.04 6.35
CA GLY A 292 9.37 -7.56 7.45
C GLY A 292 10.74 -6.86 7.52
N PRO A 293 11.56 -6.90 6.46
CA PRO A 293 12.85 -6.20 6.41
C PRO A 293 12.75 -4.70 6.69
N LEU A 294 11.72 -4.02 6.14
CA LEU A 294 11.48 -2.60 6.39
C LEU A 294 11.25 -2.31 7.87
N LEU A 295 10.38 -3.08 8.53
CA LEU A 295 10.08 -2.90 9.95
C LEU A 295 11.32 -3.17 10.82
N LYS A 296 12.06 -4.24 10.54
CA LYS A 296 13.32 -4.59 11.24
C LYS A 296 14.38 -3.49 11.09
N LYS A 297 14.55 -2.92 9.91
CA LYS A 297 15.46 -1.79 9.65
C LYS A 297 15.21 -0.63 10.61
N TRP A 298 13.95 -0.38 10.92
CA TRP A 298 13.53 0.70 11.81
C TRP A 298 13.31 0.26 13.26
N ASN A 299 13.72 -0.96 13.62
CA ASN A 299 13.52 -1.55 14.95
C ASN A 299 12.06 -1.51 15.41
N TYR A 300 11.13 -1.77 14.47
CA TYR A 300 9.73 -2.00 14.76
C TYR A 300 9.48 -3.50 15.01
N PRO A 301 8.63 -3.87 16.00
CA PRO A 301 8.33 -5.27 16.27
C PRO A 301 7.67 -5.97 15.09
N THR A 302 8.11 -7.20 14.81
CA THR A 302 7.52 -8.06 13.78
C THR A 302 6.97 -9.33 14.39
N PHE A 303 6.05 -9.99 13.70
CA PHE A 303 5.46 -11.27 14.12
C PHE A 303 5.49 -12.31 13.01
N ASP A 304 5.53 -13.59 13.40
CA ASP A 304 5.38 -14.72 12.50
C ASP A 304 3.91 -14.87 12.09
N ILE A 305 3.63 -14.88 10.79
CA ILE A 305 2.28 -14.98 10.24
C ILE A 305 1.57 -16.29 10.57
N ASN A 306 2.31 -17.34 10.91
CA ASN A 306 1.80 -18.66 11.30
C ASN A 306 1.55 -18.80 12.80
N ASN A 307 1.87 -17.76 13.60
CA ASN A 307 1.80 -17.80 15.05
C ASN A 307 1.11 -16.55 15.64
N ALA A 308 -0.18 -16.66 15.91
CA ALA A 308 -0.94 -15.57 16.52
C ALA A 308 -0.41 -15.14 17.91
N SER A 309 0.29 -16.01 18.66
CA SER A 309 0.89 -15.64 19.93
C SER A 309 2.08 -14.71 19.74
N SER A 310 2.83 -14.85 18.63
CA SER A 310 3.92 -13.92 18.31
C SER A 310 3.39 -12.52 17.98
N ALA A 311 2.20 -12.40 17.36
CA ALA A 311 1.57 -11.12 17.10
C ALA A 311 1.18 -10.40 18.42
N VAL A 312 0.69 -11.13 19.40
CA VAL A 312 0.40 -10.57 20.74
C VAL A 312 1.68 -10.08 21.41
N ALA A 313 2.74 -10.90 21.41
CA ALA A 313 4.03 -10.51 21.99
C ALA A 313 4.63 -9.28 21.29
N ALA A 314 4.54 -9.20 19.95
CA ALA A 314 4.99 -8.04 19.18
C ALA A 314 4.18 -6.77 19.51
N ILE A 315 2.87 -6.88 19.71
CA ILE A 315 2.03 -5.76 20.13
C ILE A 315 2.44 -5.29 21.53
N GLU A 316 2.62 -6.20 22.49
CA GLU A 316 3.06 -5.86 23.86
C GLU A 316 4.43 -5.20 23.84
N GLN A 317 5.39 -5.72 23.06
CA GLN A 317 6.69 -5.09 22.85
C GLN A 317 6.55 -3.68 22.27
N GLY A 318 5.71 -3.49 21.26
CA GLY A 318 5.46 -2.18 20.65
C GLY A 318 4.86 -1.18 21.65
N LEU A 319 3.91 -1.61 22.48
CA LEU A 319 3.34 -0.75 23.52
C LEU A 319 4.37 -0.37 24.59
N ASN A 320 5.21 -1.30 25.03
CA ASN A 320 6.29 -1.04 25.99
C ASN A 320 7.33 -0.05 25.41
N LEU A 321 7.63 -0.16 24.11
CA LEU A 321 8.52 0.81 23.44
C LEU A 321 7.89 2.20 23.37
N VAL A 322 6.57 2.30 23.18
CA VAL A 322 5.84 3.57 23.21
C VAL A 322 5.87 4.19 24.63
N GLU A 323 5.57 3.41 25.66
CA GLU A 323 5.57 3.87 27.04
C GLU A 323 6.95 4.33 27.52
N SER A 324 8.00 3.60 27.14
CA SER A 324 9.39 3.97 27.47
C SER A 324 9.97 5.07 26.58
N GLN A 325 9.19 5.60 25.63
CA GLN A 325 9.64 6.53 24.58
C GLN A 325 10.83 6.04 23.74
N LYS A 326 11.18 4.76 23.86
CA LYS A 326 12.23 4.13 23.05
C LYS A 326 11.67 3.78 21.67
N GLY A 327 12.35 4.20 20.63
CA GLY A 327 11.96 3.90 19.26
C GLY A 327 10.92 4.84 18.64
N ILE A 328 10.49 5.86 19.36
CA ILE A 328 9.71 6.99 18.86
C ILE A 328 10.71 8.08 18.42
N ASN A 329 10.28 8.97 17.53
CA ASN A 329 11.08 10.09 17.02
C ASN A 329 12.13 9.72 15.97
N LYS A 330 11.68 8.95 14.98
CA LYS A 330 12.48 8.57 13.80
C LYS A 330 12.08 9.36 12.56
N LEU A 331 11.08 10.24 12.67
CA LEU A 331 10.45 10.91 11.54
C LEU A 331 11.45 11.65 10.66
N ASP A 332 12.40 12.40 11.25
CA ASP A 332 13.38 13.16 10.48
C ASP A 332 14.33 12.25 9.70
N LEU A 333 14.72 11.12 10.29
CA LEU A 333 15.54 10.11 9.60
C LEU A 333 14.74 9.41 8.49
N GLN A 334 13.49 9.10 8.78
CA GLN A 334 12.57 8.46 7.81
C GLN A 334 12.26 9.39 6.64
N LYS A 335 12.06 10.69 6.89
CA LYS A 335 11.89 11.69 5.84
C LYS A 335 13.13 11.83 4.94
N LYS A 336 14.33 11.80 5.50
CA LYS A 336 15.58 11.82 4.74
C LYS A 336 15.72 10.63 3.78
N GLU A 337 14.98 9.55 4.01
CA GLU A 337 15.07 8.35 3.19
C GLU A 337 13.85 8.14 2.30
N TYR A 338 12.65 8.52 2.78
CA TYR A 338 11.37 8.17 2.17
C TYR A 338 10.47 9.36 1.85
N SER A 339 10.93 10.62 1.99
CA SER A 339 10.10 11.76 1.55
C SER A 339 9.75 11.65 0.07
N THR A 340 8.59 12.19 -0.30
CA THR A 340 8.13 12.14 -1.68
C THR A 340 9.16 12.73 -2.63
N SER A 341 9.80 13.84 -2.27
CA SER A 341 10.85 14.50 -3.10
C SER A 341 12.06 13.59 -3.31
N ILE A 342 12.58 12.95 -2.27
CA ILE A 342 13.74 12.03 -2.37
C ILE A 342 13.42 10.82 -3.26
N ILE A 343 12.25 10.24 -3.08
CA ILE A 343 11.83 9.07 -3.89
C ILE A 343 11.57 9.47 -5.34
N SER A 344 10.96 10.63 -5.55
CA SER A 344 10.73 11.18 -6.90
C SER A 344 12.02 11.49 -7.63
N ASP A 345 13.01 12.07 -6.95
CA ASP A 345 14.33 12.33 -7.52
C ASP A 345 15.04 11.03 -7.93
N LYS A 346 15.00 10.00 -7.09
CA LYS A 346 15.54 8.68 -7.43
C LYS A 346 14.87 8.08 -8.67
N LEU A 347 13.53 8.22 -8.77
CA LEU A 347 12.78 7.70 -9.90
C LEU A 347 13.10 8.47 -11.19
N TYR A 348 13.17 9.80 -11.12
CA TYR A 348 13.56 10.64 -12.26
C TYR A 348 14.97 10.31 -12.75
N ASN A 349 15.95 10.23 -11.83
CA ASN A 349 17.33 9.91 -12.17
C ASN A 349 17.44 8.54 -12.84
N LEU A 350 16.64 7.56 -12.40
CA LEU A 350 16.59 6.25 -13.05
C LEU A 350 16.07 6.34 -14.50
N TYR A 351 15.02 7.13 -14.75
CA TYR A 351 14.51 7.36 -16.11
C TYR A 351 15.53 8.09 -17.00
N ALA A 352 16.14 9.15 -16.46
CA ALA A 352 17.11 9.95 -17.19
C ALA A 352 18.39 9.15 -17.56
N GLU A 353 18.84 8.30 -16.63
CA GLU A 353 19.99 7.41 -16.85
C GLU A 353 19.67 6.35 -17.93
N ALA A 354 18.50 5.73 -17.87
CA ALA A 354 18.10 4.73 -18.86
C ALA A 354 18.04 5.33 -20.28
N LYS A 355 17.45 6.52 -20.41
CA LYS A 355 17.37 7.22 -21.73
C LYS A 355 18.74 7.65 -22.28
N LYS A 356 19.78 7.84 -21.46
CA LYS A 356 21.12 8.20 -21.93
C LYS A 356 21.91 7.00 -22.43
N ASN A 357 21.58 5.81 -21.95
CA ASN A 357 22.30 4.57 -22.25
C ASN A 357 21.68 3.79 -23.42
N ASP A 358 20.57 4.27 -23.96
CA ASP A 358 19.87 3.77 -25.16
C ASP A 358 20.27 4.61 -26.37
#